data_483ed5e8ecb1097edfc372eca879d13f
#
_entry.id   483ed5e8ecb1097edfc372eca879d13f
#
_cell.length_a   1.000
_cell.length_b   1.000
_cell.length_c   1.000
_cell.angle_alpha   90.00
_cell.angle_beta   90.00
_cell.angle_gamma   90.00
#
_symmetry.space_group_name_H-M   'P 1'
#
loop_
_entity.id
_entity.type
_entity.pdbx_description
1 polymer ?
#
loop_
_entity_poly.entity_id
_entity_poly.type
_entity_poly.pdbx_seq_one_letter_code
_entity_poly.pdbx_strand_id
1 'polypeptide(L)'
;MKRILLLTTVFMMMLGTSFSSAQTDADNFYKSDLVSVEKVSFSNQYKMKVAGNLFLPKNMKEGDKYPAIIVGHPMGAVKEQSANLYATKMAERCFGTLSIDL
;
A
#
# COMPACT_ATOMS: atom_id res chain seq x y z
N MET A 1 12.92 -27.79 -47.86
CA MET A 1 12.33 -26.45 -47.67
C MET A 1 11.15 -26.46 -46.72
N LYS A 2 10.19 -27.37 -46.81
CA LYS A 2 9.03 -27.42 -45.91
C LYS A 2 9.40 -27.65 -44.42
N ARG A 3 10.46 -28.35 -44.11
CA ARG A 3 10.93 -28.61 -42.74
C ARG A 3 11.59 -27.41 -42.09
N ILE A 4 12.23 -26.54 -42.85
CA ILE A 4 12.88 -25.32 -42.36
C ILE A 4 11.82 -24.26 -42.05
N LEU A 5 10.74 -24.19 -42.84
CA LEU A 5 9.63 -23.26 -42.60
C LEU A 5 8.87 -23.61 -41.31
N LEU A 6 8.70 -24.91 -41.02
CA LEU A 6 8.06 -25.37 -39.79
C LEU A 6 8.89 -25.05 -38.53
N LEU A 7 10.20 -25.22 -38.62
CA LEU A 7 11.15 -24.90 -37.53
C LEU A 7 11.21 -23.38 -37.24
N THR A 8 11.19 -22.57 -38.29
CA THR A 8 11.16 -21.09 -38.09
C THR A 8 9.83 -20.63 -37.52
N THR A 9 8.72 -21.24 -37.89
CA THR A 9 7.41 -20.88 -37.34
C THR A 9 7.29 -21.28 -35.84
N VAL A 10 7.79 -22.46 -35.48
CA VAL A 10 7.82 -22.93 -34.09
C VAL A 10 8.77 -22.06 -33.23
N PHE A 11 9.92 -21.68 -33.79
CA PHE A 11 10.86 -20.81 -33.10
C PHE A 11 10.29 -19.38 -32.90
N MET A 12 9.54 -18.87 -33.86
CA MET A 12 8.88 -17.57 -33.76
C MET A 12 7.70 -17.60 -32.80
N MET A 13 7.00 -18.72 -32.64
CA MET A 13 5.97 -18.91 -31.63
C MET A 13 6.54 -18.99 -30.20
N MET A 14 7.76 -19.54 -30.04
CA MET A 14 8.41 -19.58 -28.72
C MET A 14 8.96 -18.24 -28.26
N LEU A 15 9.28 -17.33 -29.16
CA LEU A 15 9.71 -15.96 -28.84
C LEU A 15 8.56 -15.01 -28.50
N GLY A 16 7.32 -15.40 -28.78
CA GLY A 16 6.13 -14.59 -28.54
C GLY A 16 5.50 -14.77 -27.16
N THR A 17 5.98 -15.68 -26.34
CA THR A 17 5.55 -15.79 -24.94
C THR A 17 6.43 -14.91 -24.05
N SER A 18 6.31 -13.61 -24.20
CA SER A 18 6.64 -12.71 -23.10
C SER A 18 5.64 -13.02 -22.01
N PHE A 19 6.02 -13.85 -21.04
CA PHE A 19 5.35 -13.82 -19.76
C PHE A 19 5.51 -12.41 -19.21
N SER A 20 4.50 -11.59 -19.42
CA SER A 20 4.27 -10.47 -18.56
C SER A 20 4.02 -11.08 -17.19
N SER A 21 5.05 -11.19 -16.36
CA SER A 21 4.83 -11.41 -14.94
C SER A 21 3.97 -10.25 -14.51
N ALA A 22 2.70 -10.49 -14.23
CA ALA A 22 1.89 -9.54 -13.53
C ALA A 22 2.70 -9.16 -12.29
N GLN A 23 3.19 -7.93 -12.25
CA GLN A 23 3.72 -7.38 -11.02
C GLN A 23 2.64 -7.65 -9.98
N THR A 24 2.97 -8.44 -8.97
CA THR A 24 2.08 -8.60 -7.83
C THR A 24 1.84 -7.21 -7.30
N ASP A 25 0.64 -6.72 -7.50
CA ASP A 25 0.23 -5.42 -6.98
C ASP A 25 0.54 -5.36 -5.50
N ALA A 26 0.90 -4.17 -5.03
CA ALA A 26 1.12 -3.94 -3.61
C ALA A 26 -0.10 -4.42 -2.82
N ASP A 27 0.13 -5.21 -1.77
CA ASP A 27 -0.94 -5.69 -0.91
C ASP A 27 -1.48 -4.54 -0.05
N ASN A 28 -2.55 -3.93 -0.52
CA ASN A 28 -3.22 -2.83 0.18
C ASN A 28 -3.82 -3.26 1.53
N PHE A 29 -4.01 -4.56 1.74
CA PHE A 29 -4.53 -5.12 2.99
C PHE A 29 -3.44 -5.68 3.90
N TYR A 30 -2.18 -5.41 3.57
CA TYR A 30 -1.04 -5.81 4.37
C TYR A 30 -1.21 -5.37 5.83
N LYS A 31 -0.96 -6.30 6.74
CA LYS A 31 -0.94 -6.05 8.17
C LYS A 31 0.44 -6.35 8.71
N SER A 32 0.88 -5.55 9.66
CA SER A 32 2.17 -5.73 10.31
C SER A 32 2.00 -6.11 11.78
N ASP A 33 2.72 -7.12 12.22
CA ASP A 33 2.78 -7.49 13.64
C ASP A 33 3.54 -6.47 14.49
N LEU A 34 4.30 -5.58 13.85
CA LEU A 34 5.10 -4.54 14.50
C LEU A 34 4.32 -3.24 14.74
N VAL A 35 3.11 -3.15 14.21
CA VAL A 35 2.31 -1.91 14.18
C VAL A 35 0.95 -2.16 14.82
N SER A 36 0.55 -1.27 15.73
CA SER A 36 -0.81 -1.21 16.23
C SER A 36 -1.64 -0.25 15.38
N VAL A 37 -2.89 -0.60 15.14
CA VAL A 37 -3.83 0.21 14.35
C VAL A 37 -5.04 0.55 15.19
N GLU A 38 -5.36 1.83 15.26
CA GLU A 38 -6.52 2.35 15.97
C GLU A 38 -7.37 3.18 15.01
N LYS A 39 -8.69 2.90 15.01
CA LYS A 39 -9.65 3.74 14.28
C LYS A 39 -9.88 5.02 15.04
N VAL A 40 -9.70 6.15 14.39
CA VAL A 40 -9.90 7.46 14.98
C VAL A 40 -10.90 8.27 14.17
N SER A 41 -11.53 9.23 14.82
CA SER A 41 -12.44 10.17 14.19
C SER A 41 -12.28 11.52 14.85
N PHE A 42 -12.22 12.57 14.06
CA PHE A 42 -12.10 13.93 14.56
C PHE A 42 -12.90 14.89 13.66
N SER A 43 -13.20 16.07 14.18
CA SER A 43 -13.88 17.09 13.42
C SER A 43 -12.88 18.07 12.83
N ASN A 44 -13.06 18.42 11.56
CA ASN A 44 -12.28 19.47 10.92
C ASN A 44 -12.82 20.87 11.28
N GLN A 45 -12.19 21.90 10.75
CA GLN A 45 -12.59 23.31 10.98
C GLN A 45 -14.02 23.63 10.52
N TYR A 46 -14.60 22.83 9.63
CA TYR A 46 -15.98 22.98 9.15
C TYR A 46 -16.98 22.08 9.90
N LYS A 47 -16.57 21.50 11.03
CA LYS A 47 -17.37 20.57 11.87
C LYS A 47 -17.79 19.29 11.15
N MET A 48 -17.08 18.92 10.07
CA MET A 48 -17.27 17.64 9.40
C MET A 48 -16.41 16.56 10.07
N LYS A 49 -16.99 15.38 10.25
CA LYS A 49 -16.25 14.24 10.80
C LYS A 49 -15.32 13.66 9.75
N VAL A 50 -14.06 13.52 10.12
CA VAL A 50 -13.02 12.85 9.32
C VAL A 50 -12.69 11.53 9.99
N ALA A 51 -12.79 10.44 9.24
CA ALA A 51 -12.38 9.11 9.69
C ALA A 51 -10.91 8.86 9.33
N GLY A 52 -10.19 8.25 10.24
CA GLY A 52 -8.78 7.91 10.03
C GLY A 52 -8.41 6.60 10.70
N ASN A 53 -7.27 6.07 10.31
CA ASN A 53 -6.60 4.98 10.98
C ASN A 53 -5.24 5.46 11.46
N LEU A 54 -5.02 5.36 12.76
CA LEU A 54 -3.75 5.71 13.40
C LEU A 54 -2.89 4.45 13.51
N PHE A 55 -1.69 4.54 12.98
CA PHE A 55 -0.70 3.45 13.00
C PHE A 55 0.46 3.86 13.88
N LEU A 56 0.73 3.07 14.90
CA LEU A 56 1.81 3.33 15.84
C LEU A 56 2.71 2.10 15.96
N PRO A 57 4.04 2.29 16.06
CA PRO A 57 4.95 1.20 16.39
C PRO A 57 4.57 0.58 17.74
N LYS A 58 4.48 -0.75 17.83
CA LYS A 58 4.13 -1.44 19.09
C LYS A 58 5.18 -1.28 20.17
N ASN A 59 6.43 -1.03 19.80
CA ASN A 59 7.53 -0.79 20.74
C ASN A 59 7.61 0.66 21.23
N MET A 60 6.66 1.50 20.86
CA MET A 60 6.57 2.88 21.33
C MET A 60 6.31 2.91 22.82
N LYS A 61 7.15 3.61 23.56
CA LYS A 61 7.02 3.80 25.01
C LYS A 61 6.31 5.11 25.29
N GLU A 62 5.59 5.17 26.42
CA GLU A 62 4.97 6.40 26.88
C GLU A 62 6.05 7.49 27.06
N GLY A 63 5.75 8.69 26.51
CA GLY A 63 6.69 9.82 26.51
C GLY A 63 7.69 9.84 25.35
N ASP A 64 7.80 8.77 24.54
CA ASP A 64 8.60 8.78 23.34
C ASP A 64 8.02 9.74 22.29
N LYS A 65 8.90 10.42 21.59
CA LYS A 65 8.55 11.32 20.49
C LYS A 65 8.97 10.70 19.18
N TYR A 66 8.01 10.53 18.27
CA TYR A 66 8.24 10.04 16.92
C TYR A 66 7.79 11.08 15.90
N PRO A 67 8.46 11.18 14.76
CA PRO A 67 7.95 12.00 13.69
C PRO A 67 6.61 11.43 13.21
N ALA A 68 5.68 12.32 12.84
CA ALA A 68 4.34 11.97 12.40
C ALA A 68 4.16 12.24 10.90
N ILE A 69 3.43 11.35 10.24
CA ILE A 69 3.10 11.46 8.82
C ILE A 69 1.58 11.32 8.66
N ILE A 70 0.97 12.23 7.93
CA ILE A 70 -0.42 12.10 7.50
C ILE A 70 -0.44 11.63 6.05
N VAL A 71 -1.21 10.58 5.78
CA VAL A 71 -1.32 9.97 4.47
C VAL A 71 -2.73 10.15 3.95
N GLY A 72 -2.87 10.87 2.84
CA GLY A 72 -4.12 10.98 2.11
C GLY A 72 -4.20 9.95 0.99
N HIS A 73 -5.41 9.55 0.63
CA HIS A 73 -5.66 8.65 -0.51
C HIS A 73 -5.72 9.43 -1.83
N PRO A 74 -5.46 8.79 -2.98
CA PRO A 74 -5.68 9.39 -4.29
C PRO A 74 -7.17 9.56 -4.58
N MET A 75 -7.50 10.39 -5.57
CA MET A 75 -8.89 10.61 -6.01
C MET A 75 -9.55 9.28 -6.39
N GLY A 76 -10.77 9.07 -5.89
CA GLY A 76 -11.54 7.84 -6.17
C GLY A 76 -11.14 6.62 -5.33
N ALA A 77 -10.26 6.79 -4.35
CA ALA A 77 -9.87 5.74 -3.42
C ALA A 77 -10.37 6.04 -2.00
N VAL A 78 -10.11 5.13 -1.09
CA VAL A 78 -10.36 5.27 0.34
C VAL A 78 -9.09 4.95 1.14
N LYS A 79 -9.05 5.34 2.40
CA LYS A 79 -7.87 5.15 3.25
C LYS A 79 -7.45 3.69 3.41
N GLU A 80 -8.40 2.74 3.34
CA GLU A 80 -8.14 1.29 3.48
C GLU A 80 -7.39 0.67 2.30
N GLN A 81 -7.08 1.45 1.28
CA GLN A 81 -6.29 1.02 0.12
C GLN A 81 -4.82 1.42 0.26
N SER A 82 -4.24 2.06 -0.73
CA SER A 82 -2.82 2.42 -0.74
C SER A 82 -2.38 3.28 0.45
N ALA A 83 -3.26 4.14 0.96
CA ALA A 83 -2.94 4.98 2.12
C ALA A 83 -2.65 4.15 3.36
N ASN A 84 -3.45 3.13 3.65
CA ASN A 84 -3.19 2.22 4.77
C ASN A 84 -1.90 1.42 4.59
N LEU A 85 -1.65 0.91 3.39
CA LEU A 85 -0.39 0.20 3.10
C LEU A 85 0.82 1.10 3.37
N TYR A 86 0.80 2.31 2.84
CA TYR A 86 1.88 3.27 3.02
C TYR A 86 2.07 3.64 4.50
N ALA A 87 0.98 3.93 5.19
CA ALA A 87 1.00 4.27 6.61
C ALA A 87 1.56 3.12 7.46
N THR A 88 1.17 1.88 7.17
CA THR A 88 1.69 0.69 7.86
C THR A 88 3.19 0.53 7.65
N LYS A 89 3.66 0.66 6.41
CA LYS A 89 5.10 0.54 6.08
C LYS A 89 5.94 1.64 6.74
N MET A 90 5.43 2.84 6.83
CA MET A 90 6.12 3.93 7.51
C MET A 90 6.11 3.75 9.04
N ALA A 91 5.03 3.23 9.61
CA ALA A 91 4.96 2.93 11.04
C ALA A 91 5.95 1.83 11.45
N GLU A 92 6.20 0.84 10.60
CA GLU A 92 7.25 -0.16 10.81
C GLU A 92 8.64 0.48 10.95
N ARG A 93 8.83 1.68 10.41
CA ARG A 93 10.07 2.46 10.44
C ARG A 93 10.08 3.54 11.52
N CYS A 94 9.30 3.35 12.56
CA CYS A 94 9.22 4.25 13.72
C CYS A 94 8.60 5.63 13.45
N PHE A 95 7.68 5.73 12.49
CA PHE A 95 6.84 6.90 12.33
C PHE A 95 5.46 6.66 12.97
N GLY A 96 4.92 7.68 13.62
CA GLY A 96 3.48 7.72 13.90
C GLY A 96 2.74 8.14 12.63
N THR A 97 1.87 7.30 12.08
CA THR A 97 1.21 7.61 10.81
C THR A 97 -0.30 7.60 10.94
N LEU A 98 -0.94 8.49 10.21
CA LEU A 98 -2.38 8.64 10.20
C LEU A 98 -2.86 8.62 8.74
N SER A 99 -3.61 7.60 8.37
CA SER A 99 -4.33 7.61 7.09
C SER A 99 -5.72 8.19 7.28
N ILE A 100 -6.14 9.05 6.39
CA ILE A 100 -7.43 9.75 6.49
C ILE A 100 -8.24 9.61 5.21
N ASP A 101 -9.57 9.62 5.36
CA ASP A 101 -10.50 9.83 4.25
C ASP A 101 -10.69 11.33 4.01
N LEU A 102 -10.58 11.70 2.75
CA LEU A 102 -10.74 13.08 2.29
C LEU A 102 -12.13 13.31 1.72
#